data_8c20e113e765f7c7e8ca12d96b9c17ea
#
_entry.id   8c20e113e765f7c7e8ca12d96b9c17ea
#
_cell.length_a   1.000
_cell.length_b   1.000
_cell.length_c   1.000
_cell.angle_alpha   90.00
_cell.angle_beta   90.00
_cell.angle_gamma   90.00
#
_symmetry.space_group_name_H-M   'P 1'
#
loop_
_entity.id
_entity.type
_entity.pdbx_description
1 polymer ?
#
loop_
_entity_poly.entity_id
_entity_poly.type
_entity_poly.pdbx_seq_one_letter_code
_entity_poly.pdbx_strand_id
1 'polypeptide(L)'
;MKLTASDIHVELGGNEILKGIDAAIKEKEFVGIIGPNGSGKSTLLKCIYRVLKPDTGVIMLDGKPLNEYKVKDSAKALAVVSQHNYYNFEFSVQEIVMMGRAPHKKTMERDNAEDYKIVEECLEKVEMLP
;
A
#
# COMPACT_ATOMS: atom_id res chain seq x y z
N MET A 1 -13.93 -2.47 -3.25
CA MET A 1 -12.69 -3.27 -3.30
C MET A 1 -12.70 -4.32 -2.21
N LYS A 2 -12.34 -5.53 -2.53
CA LYS A 2 -12.28 -6.65 -1.59
C LYS A 2 -10.85 -7.21 -1.57
N LEU A 3 -10.31 -7.42 -0.38
CA LEU A 3 -8.98 -8.00 -0.22
C LEU A 3 -9.09 -9.24 0.65
N THR A 4 -8.49 -10.34 0.21
CA THR A 4 -8.40 -11.56 1.00
C THR A 4 -6.97 -12.06 1.06
N ALA A 5 -6.58 -12.56 2.21
CA ALA A 5 -5.32 -13.26 2.41
C ALA A 5 -5.64 -14.67 2.87
N SER A 6 -5.04 -15.67 2.24
CA SER A 6 -5.32 -17.07 2.54
C SER A 6 -4.04 -17.83 2.78
N ASP A 7 -3.93 -18.42 3.96
CA ASP A 7 -2.83 -19.29 4.37
C ASP A 7 -1.45 -18.68 4.13
N ILE A 8 -1.27 -17.45 4.61
CA ILE A 8 -0.04 -16.69 4.40
C ILE A 8 1.05 -17.15 5.37
N HIS A 9 2.16 -17.58 4.81
CA HIS A 9 3.36 -17.96 5.56
C HIS A 9 4.53 -17.06 5.15
N VAL A 10 5.24 -16.54 6.12
CA VAL A 10 6.45 -15.75 5.92
C VAL A 10 7.50 -16.14 6.93
N GLU A 11 8.70 -16.44 6.45
CA GLU A 11 9.87 -16.70 7.26
C GLU A 11 10.91 -15.60 7.02
N LEU A 12 11.41 -15.00 8.09
CA LEU A 12 12.44 -13.97 8.03
C LEU A 12 13.56 -14.33 9.00
N GLY A 13 14.80 -14.36 8.50
CA GLY A 13 15.97 -14.65 9.32
C GLY A 13 15.93 -15.99 10.05
N GLY A 14 15.34 -17.01 9.42
CA GLY A 14 15.20 -18.33 10.03
C GLY A 14 14.01 -18.47 10.98
N ASN A 15 13.23 -17.42 11.19
CA ASN A 15 12.04 -17.43 12.04
C ASN A 15 10.78 -17.32 11.22
N GLU A 16 9.82 -18.19 11.50
CA GLU A 16 8.49 -18.10 10.90
C GLU A 16 7.69 -16.99 11.58
N ILE A 17 7.42 -15.91 10.85
CA ILE A 17 6.72 -14.74 11.36
C ILE A 17 5.22 -14.87 11.17
N LEU A 18 4.78 -15.30 9.98
CA LEU A 18 3.38 -15.56 9.69
C LEU A 18 3.21 -17.07 9.49
N LYS A 19 2.26 -17.64 10.18
CA LYS A 19 2.09 -19.11 10.32
C LYS A 19 0.71 -19.55 9.82
N GLY A 20 0.38 -19.23 8.59
CA GLY A 20 -0.92 -19.59 8.03
C GLY A 20 -1.99 -18.57 8.39
N ILE A 21 -1.79 -17.32 8.03
CA ILE A 21 -2.73 -16.25 8.33
C ILE A 21 -3.82 -16.18 7.27
N ASP A 22 -5.07 -16.13 7.73
CA ASP A 22 -6.24 -15.88 6.91
C ASP A 22 -6.87 -14.56 7.34
N ALA A 23 -7.20 -13.72 6.38
CA ALA A 23 -7.85 -12.44 6.63
C ALA A 23 -8.70 -12.03 5.43
N ALA A 24 -9.74 -11.27 5.67
CA ALA A 24 -10.58 -10.73 4.61
C ALA A 24 -11.04 -9.33 4.98
N ILE A 25 -10.99 -8.43 4.01
CA ILE A 25 -11.51 -7.08 4.14
C ILE A 25 -12.53 -6.89 3.03
N LYS A 26 -13.77 -6.65 3.40
CA LYS A 26 -14.88 -6.43 2.47
C LYS A 26 -14.94 -4.96 2.07
N GLU A 27 -15.69 -4.68 1.01
CA GLU A 27 -15.95 -3.32 0.59
C GLU A 27 -16.58 -2.49 1.71
N LYS A 28 -16.12 -1.26 1.89
CA LYS A 28 -16.60 -0.31 2.92
C LYS A 28 -16.40 -0.77 4.36
N GLU A 29 -15.53 -1.73 4.58
CA GLU A 29 -15.22 -2.25 5.91
C GLU A 29 -13.96 -1.59 6.45
N PHE A 30 -13.98 -1.28 7.74
CA PHE A 30 -12.81 -0.79 8.48
C PHE A 30 -12.31 -1.91 9.37
N VAL A 31 -11.07 -2.37 9.15
CA VAL A 31 -10.49 -3.50 9.88
C VAL A 31 -9.26 -3.04 10.66
N GLY A 32 -9.21 -3.37 11.94
CA GLY A 32 -8.06 -3.15 12.80
C GLY A 32 -7.27 -4.43 13.01
N ILE A 33 -5.94 -4.31 12.99
CA ILE A 33 -5.03 -5.41 13.32
C ILE A 33 -4.35 -5.06 14.63
N ILE A 34 -4.57 -5.88 15.66
CA ILE A 34 -4.01 -5.65 16.99
C ILE A 34 -3.16 -6.85 17.43
N GLY A 35 -2.18 -6.57 18.25
CA GLY A 35 -1.28 -7.59 18.79
C GLY A 35 0.00 -6.96 19.34
N PRO A 36 0.78 -7.71 20.11
CA PRO A 36 2.05 -7.22 20.67
C PRO A 36 3.09 -7.00 19.56
N ASN A 37 4.13 -6.23 19.87
CA ASN A 37 5.27 -6.05 18.98
C ASN A 37 5.91 -7.40 18.66
N GLY A 38 6.25 -7.62 17.39
CA GLY A 38 6.81 -8.89 16.94
C GLY A 38 5.77 -9.96 16.59
N SER A 39 4.47 -9.65 16.62
CA SER A 39 3.42 -10.61 16.27
C SER A 39 3.20 -10.77 14.75
N GLY A 40 3.85 -9.93 13.91
CA GLY A 40 3.74 -10.03 12.47
C GLY A 40 2.78 -9.06 11.81
N LYS A 41 2.21 -8.10 12.54
CA LYS A 41 1.28 -7.10 11.99
C LYS A 41 1.87 -6.34 10.80
N SER A 42 3.06 -5.78 10.98
CA SER A 42 3.75 -5.03 9.91
C SER A 42 4.15 -5.93 8.76
N THR A 43 4.51 -7.17 9.04
CA THR A 43 4.89 -8.16 8.02
C THR A 43 3.69 -8.48 7.12
N LEU A 44 2.51 -8.69 7.69
CA LEU A 44 1.30 -8.90 6.91
C LEU A 44 0.98 -7.71 6.02
N LEU A 45 1.05 -6.48 6.55
CA LEU A 45 0.82 -5.28 5.78
C LEU A 45 1.83 -5.13 4.63
N LYS A 46 3.11 -5.45 4.87
CA LYS A 46 4.14 -5.42 3.83
C LYS A 46 3.84 -6.42 2.69
N CYS A 47 3.24 -7.54 3.01
CA CYS A 47 2.79 -8.49 1.98
C CYS A 47 1.64 -7.89 1.16
N ILE A 48 0.71 -7.20 1.80
CA ILE A 48 -0.44 -6.60 1.12
C ILE A 48 0.00 -5.49 0.16
N TYR A 49 0.90 -4.61 0.57
CA TYR A 49 1.37 -3.56 -0.32
C TYR A 49 2.65 -3.90 -1.09
N ARG A 50 3.00 -5.20 -1.14
CA ARG A 50 4.00 -5.79 -2.04
C ARG A 50 5.46 -5.38 -1.81
N VAL A 51 5.79 -4.92 -0.62
CA VAL A 51 7.19 -4.75 -0.20
C VAL A 51 7.82 -6.10 0.11
N LEU A 52 7.01 -7.05 0.55
CA LEU A 52 7.42 -8.40 0.88
C LEU A 52 6.53 -9.41 0.17
N LYS A 53 7.12 -10.47 -0.36
CA LYS A 53 6.38 -11.57 -0.99
C LYS A 53 6.20 -12.70 0.04
N PRO A 54 4.97 -13.21 0.25
CA PRO A 54 4.77 -14.39 1.08
C PRO A 54 5.52 -15.61 0.53
N ASP A 55 6.02 -16.45 1.42
CA ASP A 55 6.66 -17.71 1.01
C ASP A 55 5.63 -18.67 0.43
N THR A 56 4.47 -18.75 1.07
CA THR A 56 3.31 -19.51 0.61
C THR A 56 2.04 -18.76 0.92
N GLY A 57 0.95 -19.20 0.32
CA GLY A 57 -0.34 -18.55 0.45
C GLY A 57 -0.62 -17.55 -0.67
N VAL A 58 -1.82 -17.00 -0.67
CA VAL A 58 -2.27 -16.11 -1.74
C VAL A 58 -3.00 -14.89 -1.16
N ILE A 59 -2.70 -13.72 -1.73
CA ILE A 59 -3.46 -12.50 -1.46
C ILE A 59 -4.23 -12.16 -2.73
N MET A 60 -5.54 -11.99 -2.59
CA MET A 60 -6.44 -11.65 -3.67
C MET A 60 -6.93 -10.21 -3.53
N LEU A 61 -6.91 -9.48 -4.62
CA LEU A 61 -7.47 -8.14 -4.71
C LEU A 61 -8.57 -8.16 -5.77
N ASP A 62 -9.82 -7.93 -5.36
CA ASP A 62 -10.98 -7.98 -6.23
C ASP A 62 -11.08 -9.27 -7.07
N GLY A 63 -10.84 -10.41 -6.42
CA GLY A 63 -10.97 -11.72 -7.04
C GLY A 63 -9.81 -12.17 -7.92
N LYS A 64 -8.73 -11.41 -7.98
CA LYS A 64 -7.53 -11.74 -8.75
C LYS A 64 -6.30 -11.78 -7.85
N PRO A 65 -5.42 -12.78 -7.98
CA PRO A 65 -4.20 -12.82 -7.19
C PRO A 65 -3.38 -11.55 -7.33
N LEU A 66 -2.92 -11.01 -6.21
CA LEU A 66 -2.16 -9.77 -6.16
C LEU A 66 -0.90 -9.83 -7.04
N ASN A 67 -0.24 -10.98 -7.08
CA ASN A 67 0.97 -11.17 -7.89
C ASN A 67 0.72 -11.18 -9.41
N GLU A 68 -0.52 -11.27 -9.85
CA GLU A 68 -0.91 -11.17 -11.26
C GLU A 68 -1.14 -9.72 -11.71
N TYR A 69 -1.23 -8.79 -10.76
CA TYR A 69 -1.26 -7.37 -11.10
C TYR A 69 0.14 -6.86 -11.38
N LYS A 70 0.27 -5.96 -12.34
CA LYS A 70 1.47 -5.12 -12.41
C LYS A 70 1.54 -4.27 -11.15
N VAL A 71 2.73 -4.01 -10.64
CA VAL A 71 2.91 -3.19 -9.43
C VAL A 71 2.21 -1.84 -9.56
N LYS A 72 2.33 -1.23 -10.73
CA LYS A 72 1.68 0.04 -11.04
C LYS A 72 0.16 -0.03 -10.95
N ASP A 73 -0.45 -1.12 -11.41
CA ASP A 73 -1.90 -1.31 -11.39
C ASP A 73 -2.42 -1.55 -9.98
N SER A 74 -1.72 -2.35 -9.18
CA SER A 74 -2.09 -2.52 -7.76
C SER A 74 -1.92 -1.24 -6.96
N ALA A 75 -0.93 -0.42 -7.28
CA ALA A 75 -0.69 0.87 -6.64
C ALA A 75 -1.81 1.89 -6.89
N LYS A 76 -2.56 1.74 -7.97
CA LYS A 76 -3.77 2.55 -8.22
C LYS A 76 -4.93 2.21 -7.27
N ALA A 77 -4.97 0.96 -6.80
CA ALA A 77 -6.05 0.46 -5.94
C ALA A 77 -5.70 0.50 -4.46
N LEU A 78 -4.42 0.51 -4.11
CA LEU A 78 -3.94 0.45 -2.73
C LEU A 78 -3.08 1.66 -2.40
N ALA A 79 -3.39 2.32 -1.30
CA ALA A 79 -2.57 3.39 -0.75
C ALA A 79 -2.07 2.98 0.64
N VAL A 80 -0.88 3.44 1.01
CA VAL A 80 -0.23 3.09 2.26
C VAL A 80 0.21 4.35 2.99
N VAL A 81 -0.12 4.44 4.28
CA VAL A 81 0.43 5.45 5.18
C VAL A 81 1.40 4.73 6.11
N SER A 82 2.69 5.02 5.97
CA SER A 82 3.74 4.40 6.77
C SER A 82 3.79 5.02 8.17
N GLN A 83 4.26 4.23 9.15
CA GLN A 83 4.47 4.71 10.52
C GLN A 83 5.55 5.80 10.57
N HIS A 84 6.60 5.64 9.76
CA HIS A 84 7.69 6.59 9.65
C HIS A 84 7.95 6.91 8.18
N ASN A 85 7.94 8.19 7.85
CA ASN A 85 8.29 8.68 6.53
C ASN A 85 9.50 9.59 6.66
N TYR A 86 10.62 9.16 6.10
CA TYR A 86 11.85 9.95 6.06
C TYR A 86 12.18 10.30 4.63
N TYR A 87 12.43 11.56 4.39
CA TYR A 87 12.87 12.05 3.09
C TYR A 87 14.28 12.62 3.24
N ASN A 88 15.21 12.10 2.43
CA ASN A 88 16.62 12.53 2.47
C ASN A 88 16.86 13.87 1.79
N PHE A 89 15.86 14.40 1.09
CA PHE A 89 15.91 15.65 0.37
C PHE A 89 14.81 16.58 0.85
N GLU A 90 15.04 17.87 0.68
CA GLU A 90 14.00 18.86 0.96
C GLU A 90 12.98 18.85 -0.18
N PHE A 91 11.77 18.43 0.14
CA PHE A 91 10.64 18.46 -0.78
C PHE A 91 9.55 19.37 -0.20
N SER A 92 8.86 20.10 -1.07
CA SER A 92 7.62 20.76 -0.66
C SER A 92 6.53 19.72 -0.42
N VAL A 93 5.50 20.10 0.34
CA VAL A 93 4.35 19.23 0.59
C VAL A 93 3.68 18.85 -0.75
N GLN A 94 3.57 19.81 -1.66
CA GLN A 94 3.03 19.57 -3.00
C GLN A 94 3.83 18.52 -3.78
N GLU A 95 5.15 18.59 -3.74
CA GLU A 95 6.02 17.63 -4.42
C GLU A 95 5.84 16.22 -3.85
N ILE A 96 5.72 16.08 -2.53
CA ILE A 96 5.48 14.79 -1.88
C ILE A 96 4.13 14.21 -2.29
N VAL A 97 3.08 15.01 -2.27
CA VAL A 97 1.73 14.57 -2.68
C VAL A 97 1.70 14.20 -4.15
N MET A 98 2.43 14.94 -5.00
CA MET A 98 2.54 14.66 -6.43
C MET A 98 3.13 13.28 -6.71
N MET A 99 4.01 12.76 -5.85
CA MET A 99 4.55 11.41 -5.99
C MET A 99 3.48 10.33 -6.03
N GLY A 100 2.32 10.59 -5.39
CA GLY A 100 1.17 9.68 -5.43
C GLY A 100 0.54 9.53 -6.80
N ARG A 101 0.84 10.43 -7.73
CA ARG A 101 0.35 10.34 -9.11
C ARG A 101 1.15 9.39 -10.00
N ALA A 102 2.33 8.92 -9.53
CA ALA A 102 3.22 8.09 -10.33
C ALA A 102 2.54 6.83 -10.92
N PRO A 103 1.70 6.07 -10.19
CA PRO A 103 1.01 4.92 -10.74
C PRO A 103 0.04 5.24 -11.89
N HIS A 104 -0.41 6.49 -11.97
CA HIS A 104 -1.37 6.96 -12.98
C HIS A 104 -0.70 7.53 -14.23
N LYS A 105 0.63 7.53 -14.27
CA LYS A 105 1.42 8.10 -15.36
C LYS A 105 2.17 7.03 -16.13
N LYS A 106 2.43 7.30 -17.40
CA LYS A 106 3.34 6.51 -18.23
C LYS A 106 4.78 6.79 -17.80
N THR A 107 5.69 5.87 -18.14
CA THR A 107 7.11 6.05 -17.88
C THR A 107 7.61 7.35 -18.51
N MET A 108 8.27 8.19 -17.70
CA MET A 108 8.80 9.51 -18.11
C MET A 108 7.75 10.54 -18.55
N GLU A 109 6.48 10.29 -18.25
CA GLU A 109 5.44 11.29 -18.49
C GLU A 109 5.59 12.44 -17.49
N ARG A 110 5.47 13.67 -18.00
CA ARG A 110 5.54 14.87 -17.16
C ARG A 110 4.21 15.11 -16.43
N ASP A 111 4.28 15.85 -15.33
CA ASP A 111 3.11 16.29 -14.60
C ASP A 111 2.25 17.20 -15.50
N ASN A 112 0.95 16.93 -15.54
CA ASN A 112 -0.01 17.69 -16.33
C ASN A 112 -0.98 18.47 -15.44
N ALA A 113 -1.86 19.26 -16.07
CA ALA A 113 -2.83 20.09 -15.34
C ALA A 113 -3.77 19.27 -14.46
N GLU A 114 -4.14 18.06 -14.89
CA GLU A 114 -4.99 17.16 -14.10
C GLU A 114 -4.27 16.69 -12.84
N ASP A 115 -2.98 16.36 -12.94
CA ASP A 115 -2.17 15.97 -11.79
C ASP A 115 -2.12 17.07 -10.74
N TYR A 116 -1.88 18.32 -11.15
CA TYR A 116 -1.86 19.47 -10.25
C TYR A 116 -3.22 19.72 -9.61
N LYS A 117 -4.29 19.54 -10.36
CA LYS A 117 -5.66 19.70 -9.86
C LYS A 117 -5.96 18.66 -8.77
N ILE A 118 -5.62 17.39 -9.01
CA ILE A 118 -5.84 16.31 -8.05
C ILE A 118 -5.02 16.54 -6.77
N VAL A 119 -3.77 16.94 -6.91
CA VAL A 119 -2.90 17.25 -5.77
C VAL A 119 -3.49 18.41 -4.95
N GLU A 120 -3.93 19.46 -5.60
CA GLU A 120 -4.57 20.61 -4.93
C GLU A 120 -5.84 20.19 -4.18
N GLU A 121 -6.69 19.39 -4.78
CA GLU A 121 -7.89 18.86 -4.14
C GLU A 121 -7.56 18.00 -2.91
N CYS A 122 -6.52 17.18 -3.00
CA CYS A 122 -6.07 16.36 -1.87
C CYS A 122 -5.54 17.22 -0.72
N LEU A 123 -4.74 18.24 -1.03
CA LEU A 123 -4.20 19.16 -0.02
C LEU A 123 -5.30 19.95 0.66
N GLU A 124 -6.31 20.37 -0.10
CA GLU A 124 -7.48 21.07 0.44
C GLU A 124 -8.24 20.20 1.44
N LYS A 125 -8.44 18.93 1.12
CA LYS A 125 -9.15 17.97 2.01
C LYS A 125 -8.46 17.77 3.35
N VAL A 126 -7.15 17.89 3.41
CA VAL A 126 -6.38 17.75 4.65
C VAL A 126 -5.93 19.09 5.22
N GLU A 127 -6.48 20.19 4.70
CA GLU A 127 -6.22 21.55 5.17
C GLU A 127 -4.73 21.96 5.11
N MET A 128 -4.03 21.51 4.07
CA MET A 128 -2.60 21.82 3.86
C MET A 128 -2.35 22.84 2.77
N LEU A 129 -3.39 23.45 2.19
CA LEU A 129 -3.22 24.57 1.29
C LEU A 129 -2.89 25.83 2.06
N PRO A 130 -1.95 26.68 1.55
CA PRO A 130 -1.64 27.96 2.18
C PRO A 130 -2.79 28.95 2.11
#